data_38b675a9587767eb476a364896718375
#
_entry.id   38b675a9587767eb476a364896718375
#
_cell.length_a   1.000
_cell.length_b   1.000
_cell.length_c   1.000
_cell.angle_alpha   90.00
_cell.angle_beta   90.00
_cell.angle_gamma   90.00
#
_symmetry.space_group_name_H-M   'P 1'
#
loop_
_entity.id
_entity.type
_entity.pdbx_description
1 polymer ?
#
loop_
_entity_poly.entity_id
_entity_poly.type
_entity_poly.pdbx_seq_one_letter_code
_entity_poly.pdbx_strand_id
1 'polypeptide(L)'
;SRFEKSINNEGKILSLRTNFRSSPELVTMVNLVFQKVSEEKEKYSFNPESLIPKIDQKELDIYNAFEWLLSPSSEKESEITANYIKEQLENGVNPQKIAVLFRRNYEMEKYYQVFIKEGIPCKMVDSGDLYNQREIVDLHKIFNLLLTPNSKIAYEEALDTIYFNYNIEQLNNFLNGVATIYIEKMTPAQVINYIYRNVEKNIIGRDNKRQIIANLNKIKQITRQFNIKENFSLEKFNNWLGSMIYSHNDETLGDFIFDEENVTLMTIHKAKGLEFPIVILPELDRPYGESILEPPVIYNEDTGLEFNYKKHFDKNITCVSEGYENAIKQYKKDHFSEELRVLYVALTRAKEKLILVGSKDCQKSIMCFQNWIKL
;
A
#
# COMPACT_ATOMS: atom_id res chain seq x y z
N SER A 1 -16.47 -21.28 -7.13
CA SER A 1 -15.38 -20.61 -7.91
C SER A 1 -15.24 -21.27 -9.29
N ARG A 2 -14.64 -20.59 -10.29
CA ARG A 2 -14.33 -21.21 -11.60
C ARG A 2 -13.48 -22.47 -11.44
N PHE A 3 -12.57 -22.45 -10.50
CA PHE A 3 -11.70 -23.60 -10.18
C PHE A 3 -12.51 -24.78 -9.64
N GLU A 4 -13.50 -24.57 -8.79
CA GLU A 4 -14.40 -25.63 -8.29
C GLU A 4 -15.20 -26.27 -9.42
N LYS A 5 -15.64 -25.48 -10.41
CA LYS A 5 -16.34 -26.00 -11.60
C LYS A 5 -15.41 -26.76 -12.55
N SER A 6 -14.11 -26.48 -12.55
CA SER A 6 -13.12 -27.13 -13.43
C SER A 6 -12.61 -28.47 -12.91
N ILE A 7 -12.83 -28.80 -11.63
CA ILE A 7 -12.33 -30.04 -11.00
C ILE A 7 -13.12 -31.29 -11.39
N ASN A 8 -14.22 -31.18 -12.15
CA ASN A 8 -14.95 -32.29 -12.80
C ASN A 8 -14.94 -33.65 -12.05
N ASN A 9 -15.22 -33.67 -10.75
CA ASN A 9 -15.24 -34.87 -9.89
C ASN A 9 -13.89 -35.63 -9.69
N GLU A 10 -12.79 -35.16 -10.24
CA GLU A 10 -11.46 -35.80 -10.08
C GLU A 10 -10.63 -35.24 -8.92
N GLY A 11 -11.13 -34.20 -8.24
CA GLY A 11 -10.49 -33.56 -7.13
C GLY A 11 -11.34 -33.51 -5.85
N LYS A 12 -10.68 -33.34 -4.68
CA LYS A 12 -11.36 -33.13 -3.41
C LYS A 12 -11.08 -31.72 -2.89
N ILE A 13 -12.14 -30.98 -2.61
CA ILE A 13 -12.02 -29.66 -1.96
C ILE A 13 -11.91 -29.89 -0.45
N LEU A 14 -10.81 -29.43 0.14
CA LEU A 14 -10.61 -29.44 1.59
C LEU A 14 -10.72 -28.02 2.12
N SER A 15 -11.58 -27.81 3.10
CA SER A 15 -11.78 -26.51 3.74
C SER A 15 -11.04 -26.48 5.09
N LEU A 16 -10.13 -25.50 5.24
CA LEU A 16 -9.39 -25.26 6.49
C LEU A 16 -10.11 -24.15 7.25
N ARG A 17 -11.02 -24.54 8.16
CA ARG A 17 -11.88 -23.58 8.88
C ARG A 17 -11.34 -23.15 10.22
N THR A 18 -10.46 -23.95 10.86
CA THR A 18 -9.97 -23.64 12.21
C THR A 18 -8.99 -22.48 12.18
N ASN A 19 -9.30 -21.41 12.90
CA ASN A 19 -8.44 -20.27 13.09
C ASN A 19 -7.59 -20.44 14.35
N PHE A 20 -6.27 -20.47 14.18
CA PHE A 20 -5.28 -20.59 15.26
C PHE A 20 -4.60 -19.26 15.59
N ARG A 21 -4.89 -18.20 14.82
CA ARG A 21 -4.21 -16.91 14.90
C ARG A 21 -4.84 -15.98 15.91
N SER A 22 -6.12 -15.75 15.75
CA SER A 22 -6.87 -14.71 16.47
C SER A 22 -7.57 -15.32 17.69
N SER A 23 -7.78 -14.48 18.70
CA SER A 23 -8.57 -14.87 19.87
C SER A 23 -9.97 -15.31 19.45
N PRO A 24 -10.61 -16.23 20.22
CA PRO A 24 -11.96 -16.69 19.92
C PRO A 24 -12.99 -15.56 19.80
N GLU A 25 -12.83 -14.51 20.60
CA GLU A 25 -13.67 -13.32 20.61
C GLU A 25 -13.62 -12.58 19.25
N LEU A 26 -12.40 -12.36 18.72
CA LEU A 26 -12.21 -11.74 17.43
C LEU A 26 -12.77 -12.58 16.29
N VAL A 27 -12.55 -13.89 16.32
CA VAL A 27 -13.11 -14.81 15.32
C VAL A 27 -14.64 -14.76 15.34
N THR A 28 -15.25 -14.75 16.53
CA THR A 28 -16.71 -14.66 16.68
C THR A 28 -17.24 -13.35 16.11
N MET A 29 -16.58 -12.24 16.42
CA MET A 29 -16.96 -10.92 15.88
C MET A 29 -16.87 -10.86 14.36
N VAL A 30 -15.76 -11.34 13.77
CA VAL A 30 -15.59 -11.40 12.31
C VAL A 30 -16.71 -12.23 11.67
N ASN A 31 -17.02 -13.41 12.24
CA ASN A 31 -18.10 -14.25 11.75
C ASN A 31 -19.45 -13.52 11.78
N LEU A 32 -19.77 -12.80 12.86
CA LEU A 32 -21.02 -12.03 12.98
C LEU A 32 -21.14 -10.93 11.92
N VAL A 33 -20.07 -10.17 11.68
CA VAL A 33 -20.04 -9.13 10.63
C VAL A 33 -20.34 -9.74 9.27
N PHE A 34 -19.64 -10.80 8.89
CA PHE A 34 -19.80 -11.38 7.55
C PHE A 34 -21.05 -12.26 7.42
N GLN A 35 -21.61 -12.77 8.48
CA GLN A 35 -22.94 -13.38 8.45
C GLN A 35 -24.01 -12.36 8.04
N LYS A 36 -24.01 -11.18 8.66
CA LYS A 36 -24.96 -10.10 8.29
C LYS A 36 -24.77 -9.62 6.85
N VAL A 37 -23.50 -9.43 6.41
CA VAL A 37 -23.21 -9.08 5.02
C VAL A 37 -23.70 -10.17 4.06
N SER A 38 -23.61 -11.45 4.42
CA SER A 38 -24.04 -12.55 3.58
C SER A 38 -25.57 -12.64 3.40
N GLU A 39 -26.36 -12.01 4.25
CA GLU A 39 -27.81 -11.90 4.11
C GLU A 39 -28.19 -10.99 2.92
N GLU A 40 -27.30 -10.06 2.52
CA GLU A 40 -27.47 -9.17 1.37
C GLU A 40 -26.91 -9.76 0.06
N LYS A 41 -27.20 -11.04 -0.24
CA LYS A 41 -26.66 -11.79 -1.42
C LYS A 41 -26.90 -11.13 -2.79
N GLU A 42 -27.93 -10.32 -2.90
CA GLU A 42 -28.21 -9.60 -4.16
C GLU A 42 -27.18 -8.52 -4.45
N LYS A 43 -26.61 -7.92 -3.40
CA LYS A 43 -25.64 -6.83 -3.52
C LYS A 43 -24.19 -7.32 -3.63
N TYR A 44 -23.86 -8.48 -3.01
CA TYR A 44 -22.48 -8.95 -2.89
C TYR A 44 -22.32 -10.40 -3.32
N SER A 45 -21.20 -10.72 -3.98
CA SER A 45 -20.84 -12.09 -4.37
C SER A 45 -19.88 -12.75 -3.36
N PHE A 46 -19.42 -11.99 -2.35
CA PHE A 46 -18.49 -12.48 -1.33
C PHE A 46 -19.23 -13.07 -0.15
N ASN A 47 -18.98 -14.36 0.11
CA ASN A 47 -19.53 -15.09 1.24
C ASN A 47 -18.42 -15.97 1.83
N PRO A 48 -17.64 -15.47 2.81
CA PRO A 48 -16.60 -16.25 3.43
C PRO A 48 -17.21 -17.37 4.29
N GLU A 49 -16.55 -18.54 4.28
CA GLU A 49 -16.90 -19.59 5.22
C GLU A 49 -16.62 -19.12 6.66
N SER A 50 -17.55 -19.42 7.58
CA SER A 50 -17.36 -19.12 8.99
C SER A 50 -16.14 -19.82 9.55
N LEU A 51 -15.29 -19.05 10.22
CA LEU A 51 -14.10 -19.56 10.89
C LEU A 51 -14.48 -20.25 12.20
N ILE A 52 -13.81 -21.34 12.52
CA ILE A 52 -13.96 -22.05 13.80
C ILE A 52 -12.84 -21.57 14.72
N PRO A 53 -13.14 -20.87 15.83
CA PRO A 53 -12.11 -20.49 16.77
C PRO A 53 -11.53 -21.73 17.46
N LYS A 54 -10.24 -21.72 17.76
CA LYS A 54 -9.65 -22.70 18.67
C LYS A 54 -10.06 -22.32 20.09
N ILE A 55 -11.05 -22.98 20.63
CA ILE A 55 -11.59 -22.71 21.96
C ILE A 55 -10.72 -23.45 22.99
N ASP A 56 -9.95 -22.72 23.79
CA ASP A 56 -9.56 -23.13 25.11
C ASP A 56 -10.65 -22.61 26.07
N GLN A 57 -11.23 -23.47 26.89
CA GLN A 57 -12.46 -23.35 27.70
C GLN A 57 -12.53 -22.10 28.64
N LYS A 58 -12.26 -20.90 28.18
CA LYS A 58 -12.43 -19.64 28.91
C LYS A 58 -13.71 -18.94 28.50
N GLU A 59 -14.35 -18.25 29.42
CA GLU A 59 -15.43 -17.32 29.09
C GLU A 59 -14.92 -16.28 28.07
N LEU A 60 -15.71 -16.07 27.01
CA LEU A 60 -15.40 -15.12 25.96
C LEU A 60 -15.59 -13.69 26.46
N ASP A 61 -14.51 -12.91 26.56
CA ASP A 61 -14.56 -11.49 26.89
C ASP A 61 -14.40 -10.63 25.62
N ILE A 62 -15.50 -10.48 24.88
CA ILE A 62 -15.53 -9.73 23.62
C ILE A 62 -15.14 -8.27 23.84
N TYR A 63 -15.46 -7.69 24.99
CA TYR A 63 -15.21 -6.27 25.29
C TYR A 63 -13.72 -5.93 25.40
N ASN A 64 -12.88 -6.88 25.80
CA ASN A 64 -11.43 -6.65 25.85
C ASN A 64 -10.73 -6.87 24.50
N ALA A 65 -11.30 -7.68 23.61
CA ALA A 65 -10.71 -8.01 22.33
C ALA A 65 -11.10 -7.02 21.21
N PHE A 66 -12.21 -6.30 21.39
CA PHE A 66 -12.78 -5.41 20.37
C PHE A 66 -13.19 -4.07 20.96
N GLU A 67 -12.72 -2.98 20.32
CA GLU A 67 -13.01 -1.61 20.74
C GLU A 67 -13.40 -0.75 19.54
N TRP A 68 -14.40 0.12 19.74
CA TRP A 68 -14.85 1.05 18.73
C TRP A 68 -14.63 2.49 19.20
N LEU A 69 -13.75 3.22 18.51
CA LEU A 69 -13.51 4.64 18.73
C LEU A 69 -14.31 5.47 17.73
N LEU A 70 -15.20 6.32 18.23
CA LEU A 70 -16.01 7.20 17.40
C LEU A 70 -15.50 8.63 17.47
N SER A 71 -14.93 9.09 16.37
CA SER A 71 -14.54 10.49 16.20
C SER A 71 -15.76 11.39 16.00
N PRO A 72 -15.73 12.64 16.49
CA PRO A 72 -16.75 13.63 16.15
C PRO A 72 -16.85 13.92 14.65
N SER A 73 -15.71 13.89 13.94
CA SER A 73 -15.63 14.09 12.49
C SER A 73 -14.45 13.30 11.91
N SER A 74 -14.49 13.00 10.61
CA SER A 74 -13.41 12.31 9.89
C SER A 74 -12.06 13.06 9.97
N GLU A 75 -12.07 14.40 10.13
CA GLU A 75 -10.84 15.20 10.23
C GLU A 75 -10.08 14.93 11.54
N LYS A 76 -10.78 14.59 12.61
CA LYS A 76 -10.22 14.36 13.95
C LYS A 76 -9.83 12.90 14.23
N GLU A 77 -10.08 11.98 13.31
CA GLU A 77 -9.78 10.56 13.52
C GLU A 77 -8.30 10.31 13.80
N SER A 78 -7.40 11.00 13.08
CA SER A 78 -5.95 10.86 13.28
C SER A 78 -5.48 11.29 14.66
N GLU A 79 -6.08 12.38 15.23
CA GLU A 79 -5.77 12.85 16.58
C GLU A 79 -6.28 11.87 17.65
N ILE A 80 -7.49 11.35 17.48
CA ILE A 80 -8.09 10.36 18.40
C ILE A 80 -7.29 9.06 18.37
N THR A 81 -6.87 8.62 17.20
CA THR A 81 -6.01 7.45 17.04
C THR A 81 -4.65 7.66 17.73
N ALA A 82 -4.04 8.85 17.57
CA ALA A 82 -2.80 9.20 18.22
C ALA A 82 -2.92 9.18 19.75
N ASN A 83 -3.98 9.78 20.28
CA ASN A 83 -4.25 9.79 21.72
C ASN A 83 -4.43 8.39 22.29
N TYR A 84 -5.18 7.53 21.59
CA TYR A 84 -5.35 6.13 21.97
C TYR A 84 -4.02 5.39 22.00
N ILE A 85 -3.18 5.55 20.97
CA ILE A 85 -1.86 4.91 20.93
C ILE A 85 -0.98 5.40 22.09
N LYS A 86 -0.97 6.70 22.39
CA LYS A 86 -0.23 7.24 23.53
C LYS A 86 -0.64 6.59 24.85
N GLU A 87 -1.94 6.49 25.08
CA GLU A 87 -2.47 5.82 26.27
C GLU A 87 -2.00 4.37 26.37
N GLN A 88 -2.02 3.63 25.25
CA GLN A 88 -1.50 2.26 25.23
C GLN A 88 0.01 2.19 25.54
N LEU A 89 0.82 3.13 24.99
CA LEU A 89 2.25 3.21 25.25
C LEU A 89 2.54 3.56 26.71
N GLU A 90 1.80 4.50 27.30
CA GLU A 90 1.87 4.87 28.72
C GLU A 90 1.50 3.69 29.64
N ASN A 91 0.56 2.84 29.20
CA ASN A 91 0.21 1.60 29.89
C ASN A 91 1.22 0.46 29.68
N GLY A 92 2.37 0.74 29.05
CA GLY A 92 3.48 -0.20 28.86
C GLY A 92 3.31 -1.18 27.70
N VAL A 93 2.40 -0.90 26.77
CA VAL A 93 2.30 -1.69 25.54
C VAL A 93 3.50 -1.40 24.65
N ASN A 94 4.22 -2.44 24.24
CA ASN A 94 5.34 -2.31 23.32
C ASN A 94 4.86 -1.79 21.95
N PRO A 95 5.42 -0.69 21.40
CA PRO A 95 5.03 -0.13 20.09
C PRO A 95 5.00 -1.15 18.94
N GLN A 96 5.93 -2.11 18.93
CA GLN A 96 6.00 -3.16 17.90
C GLN A 96 4.75 -4.06 17.84
N LYS A 97 3.96 -4.12 18.93
CA LYS A 97 2.73 -4.91 18.97
C LYS A 97 1.57 -4.22 18.25
N ILE A 98 1.70 -2.93 17.93
CA ILE A 98 0.64 -2.10 17.35
C ILE A 98 0.86 -1.93 15.85
N ALA A 99 -0.14 -2.28 15.06
CA ALA A 99 -0.20 -1.98 13.64
C ALA A 99 -1.44 -1.14 13.32
N VAL A 100 -1.25 -0.09 12.52
CA VAL A 100 -2.34 0.75 11.99
C VAL A 100 -2.46 0.44 10.51
N LEU A 101 -3.63 -0.07 10.10
CA LEU A 101 -3.84 -0.56 8.74
C LEU A 101 -4.76 0.39 7.97
N PHE A 102 -4.31 0.80 6.80
CA PHE A 102 -5.00 1.74 5.92
C PHE A 102 -5.46 1.08 4.62
N ARG A 103 -6.55 1.57 4.07
CA ARG A 103 -7.00 1.14 2.75
C ARG A 103 -6.09 1.73 1.65
N ARG A 104 -5.60 2.96 1.82
CA ARG A 104 -4.86 3.74 0.82
C ARG A 104 -3.62 4.42 1.43
N ASN A 105 -2.59 4.60 0.60
CA ASN A 105 -1.31 5.19 1.04
C ASN A 105 -1.44 6.65 1.49
N TYR A 106 -2.26 7.47 0.81
CA TYR A 106 -2.39 8.89 1.17
C TYR A 106 -3.04 9.11 2.55
N GLU A 107 -3.89 8.17 2.99
CA GLU A 107 -4.47 8.19 4.34
C GLU A 107 -3.37 7.94 5.38
N MET A 108 -2.49 6.96 5.13
CA MET A 108 -1.37 6.60 6.00
C MET A 108 -0.42 7.78 6.23
N GLU A 109 -0.08 8.54 5.18
CA GLU A 109 0.80 9.71 5.29
C GLU A 109 0.25 10.76 6.27
N LYS A 110 -1.05 11.07 6.19
CA LYS A 110 -1.72 12.00 7.12
C LYS A 110 -1.51 11.58 8.59
N TYR A 111 -1.71 10.30 8.88
CA TYR A 111 -1.56 9.76 10.24
C TYR A 111 -0.09 9.76 10.69
N TYR A 112 0.82 9.43 9.78
CA TYR A 112 2.25 9.45 10.06
C TYR A 112 2.71 10.83 10.52
N GLN A 113 2.30 11.90 9.82
CA GLN A 113 2.64 13.28 10.20
C GLN A 113 2.07 13.65 11.59
N VAL A 114 0.84 13.24 11.89
CA VAL A 114 0.24 13.46 13.21
C VAL A 114 1.02 12.70 14.29
N PHE A 115 1.37 11.42 14.04
CA PHE A 115 2.08 10.60 15.03
C PHE A 115 3.48 11.15 15.33
N ILE A 116 4.22 11.60 14.31
CA ILE A 116 5.52 12.26 14.50
C ILE A 116 5.38 13.52 15.34
N LYS A 117 4.39 14.39 15.00
CA LYS A 117 4.12 15.63 15.75
C LYS A 117 3.82 15.35 17.23
N GLU A 118 3.09 14.27 17.48
CA GLU A 118 2.68 13.83 18.81
C GLU A 118 3.76 13.01 19.56
N GLY A 119 4.94 12.81 18.95
CA GLY A 119 6.07 12.09 19.56
C GLY A 119 5.88 10.57 19.65
N ILE A 120 4.96 9.98 18.87
CA ILE A 120 4.74 8.54 18.83
C ILE A 120 5.82 7.89 17.96
N PRO A 121 6.59 6.92 18.49
CA PRO A 121 7.55 6.19 17.69
C PRO A 121 6.81 5.35 16.64
N CYS A 122 6.91 5.73 15.38
CA CYS A 122 6.18 5.05 14.30
C CYS A 122 7.01 4.90 13.03
N LYS A 123 6.68 3.88 12.24
CA LYS A 123 7.25 3.63 10.92
C LYS A 123 6.15 3.38 9.90
N MET A 124 6.32 3.92 8.70
CA MET A 124 5.51 3.55 7.55
C MET A 124 6.15 2.36 6.83
N VAL A 125 5.35 1.29 6.64
CA VAL A 125 5.66 0.23 5.69
C VAL A 125 4.89 0.56 4.43
N ASP A 126 5.49 1.42 3.61
CA ASP A 126 4.84 1.87 2.40
C ASP A 126 4.91 0.79 1.30
N SER A 127 3.82 0.68 0.53
CA SER A 127 3.81 0.03 -0.77
C SER A 127 4.38 0.92 -1.85
N GLY A 128 5.04 2.02 -1.40
CA GLY A 128 5.59 3.01 -2.29
C GLY A 128 6.27 2.33 -3.46
N ASP A 129 5.90 2.76 -4.61
CA ASP A 129 6.57 2.44 -5.84
C ASP A 129 8.02 2.92 -5.71
N LEU A 130 8.92 1.99 -5.43
CA LEU A 130 10.35 2.26 -5.26
C LEU A 130 10.88 3.09 -6.44
N TYR A 131 10.43 2.77 -7.65
CA TYR A 131 10.91 3.38 -8.87
C TYR A 131 10.42 4.81 -9.06
N ASN A 132 9.28 5.19 -8.46
CA ASN A 132 8.77 6.56 -8.46
C ASN A 132 9.27 7.41 -7.28
N GLN A 133 10.07 6.85 -6.38
CA GLN A 133 10.70 7.65 -5.34
C GLN A 133 11.68 8.65 -5.95
N ARG A 134 11.67 9.88 -5.44
CA ARG A 134 12.44 10.99 -6.00
C ARG A 134 13.93 10.65 -6.09
N GLU A 135 14.52 9.99 -5.10
CA GLU A 135 15.91 9.56 -5.09
C GLU A 135 16.22 8.54 -6.20
N ILE A 136 15.24 7.72 -6.61
CA ILE A 136 15.44 6.72 -7.66
C ILE A 136 15.29 7.35 -9.04
N VAL A 137 14.27 8.21 -9.22
CA VAL A 137 14.11 9.01 -10.44
C VAL A 137 15.34 9.92 -10.65
N ASP A 138 15.80 10.56 -9.60
CA ASP A 138 16.98 11.43 -9.64
C ASP A 138 18.26 10.62 -9.90
N LEU A 139 18.37 9.40 -9.38
CA LEU A 139 19.48 8.47 -9.70
C LEU A 139 19.51 8.14 -11.20
N HIS A 140 18.33 7.89 -11.80
CA HIS A 140 18.20 7.68 -13.26
C HIS A 140 18.69 8.89 -14.06
N LYS A 141 18.37 10.12 -13.64
CA LYS A 141 18.88 11.35 -14.26
C LYS A 141 20.41 11.44 -14.21
N ILE A 142 21.02 11.08 -13.08
CA ILE A 142 22.48 11.06 -12.96
C ILE A 142 23.10 10.00 -13.85
N PHE A 143 22.49 8.81 -13.95
CA PHE A 143 22.97 7.79 -14.90
C PHE A 143 22.89 8.28 -16.34
N ASN A 144 21.82 9.01 -16.73
CA ASN A 144 21.73 9.63 -18.06
C ASN A 144 22.89 10.59 -18.29
N LEU A 145 23.22 11.44 -17.32
CA LEU A 145 24.36 12.35 -17.44
C LEU A 145 25.69 11.61 -17.59
N LEU A 146 25.90 10.54 -16.81
CA LEU A 146 27.13 9.73 -16.89
C LEU A 146 27.29 9.01 -18.24
N LEU A 147 26.17 8.60 -18.84
CA LEU A 147 26.14 7.94 -20.16
C LEU A 147 26.18 8.95 -21.33
N THR A 148 25.74 10.17 -21.12
CA THR A 148 25.73 11.24 -22.13
C THR A 148 26.33 12.54 -21.59
N PRO A 149 27.63 12.58 -21.27
CA PRO A 149 28.25 13.69 -20.54
C PRO A 149 28.25 15.02 -21.29
N ASN A 150 28.06 15.01 -22.60
CA ASN A 150 27.97 16.20 -23.44
C ASN A 150 26.54 16.76 -23.59
N SER A 151 25.53 16.11 -23.00
CA SER A 151 24.15 16.54 -23.08
C SER A 151 23.87 17.68 -22.09
N LYS A 152 23.51 18.87 -22.62
CA LYS A 152 23.08 19.97 -21.76
C LYS A 152 21.82 19.67 -20.98
N ILE A 153 20.88 18.94 -21.59
CA ILE A 153 19.61 18.53 -20.94
C ILE A 153 19.92 17.62 -19.74
N ALA A 154 20.72 16.57 -19.94
CA ALA A 154 21.09 15.68 -18.86
C ALA A 154 21.85 16.38 -17.72
N TYR A 155 22.66 17.41 -18.05
CA TYR A 155 23.35 18.23 -17.05
C TYR A 155 22.36 19.04 -16.21
N GLU A 156 21.39 19.71 -16.83
CA GLU A 156 20.37 20.50 -16.14
C GLU A 156 19.45 19.62 -15.29
N GLU A 157 19.05 18.45 -15.81
CA GLU A 157 18.28 17.47 -15.05
C GLU A 157 19.04 16.95 -13.83
N ALA A 158 20.35 16.72 -13.94
CA ALA A 158 21.18 16.29 -12.81
C ALA A 158 21.32 17.37 -11.73
N LEU A 159 21.35 18.65 -12.11
CA LEU A 159 21.39 19.78 -11.18
C LEU A 159 20.12 19.85 -10.31
N ASP A 160 18.95 19.53 -10.88
CA ASP A 160 17.65 19.54 -10.17
C ASP A 160 17.47 18.31 -9.24
N THR A 161 18.47 17.43 -9.13
CA THR A 161 18.33 16.25 -8.28
C THR A 161 18.53 16.56 -6.79
N ILE A 162 17.99 15.69 -5.93
CA ILE A 162 18.26 15.74 -4.47
C ILE A 162 19.74 15.60 -4.15
N TYR A 163 20.52 15.07 -5.08
CA TYR A 163 21.94 14.80 -4.94
C TYR A 163 22.78 16.07 -5.08
N PHE A 164 22.41 16.99 -5.97
CA PHE A 164 23.18 18.20 -6.22
C PHE A 164 22.46 19.49 -5.81
N ASN A 165 21.13 19.50 -5.82
CA ASN A 165 20.30 20.62 -5.33
C ASN A 165 20.75 21.99 -5.93
N TYR A 166 20.91 22.05 -7.24
CA TYR A 166 21.40 23.19 -8.01
C TYR A 166 22.84 23.67 -7.68
N ASN A 167 23.64 22.84 -6.99
CA ASN A 167 25.04 23.17 -6.72
C ASN A 167 25.93 22.81 -7.92
N ILE A 168 26.19 23.80 -8.77
CA ILE A 168 27.00 23.68 -9.99
C ILE A 168 28.44 23.26 -9.67
N GLU A 169 29.04 23.82 -8.63
CA GLU A 169 30.42 23.51 -8.24
C GLU A 169 30.54 22.04 -7.81
N GLN A 170 29.60 21.56 -7.00
CA GLN A 170 29.59 20.17 -6.57
C GLN A 170 29.38 19.20 -7.72
N LEU A 171 28.48 19.52 -8.66
CA LEU A 171 28.28 18.68 -9.85
C LEU A 171 29.53 18.65 -10.73
N ASN A 172 30.19 19.77 -10.97
CA ASN A 172 31.41 19.84 -11.74
C ASN A 172 32.57 19.07 -11.06
N ASN A 173 32.73 19.19 -9.75
CA ASN A 173 33.71 18.42 -8.99
C ASN A 173 33.44 16.92 -9.08
N PHE A 174 32.15 16.52 -9.00
CA PHE A 174 31.74 15.13 -9.17
C PHE A 174 32.12 14.62 -10.59
N LEU A 175 31.80 15.37 -11.65
CA LEU A 175 32.11 14.99 -13.03
C LEU A 175 33.61 14.93 -13.28
N ASN A 176 34.41 15.85 -12.74
CA ASN A 176 35.85 15.81 -12.82
C ASN A 176 36.42 14.56 -12.12
N GLY A 177 35.86 14.19 -10.97
CA GLY A 177 36.22 12.95 -10.28
C GLY A 177 35.86 11.71 -11.11
N VAL A 178 34.69 11.73 -11.76
CA VAL A 178 34.23 10.66 -12.66
C VAL A 178 35.17 10.49 -13.87
N ALA A 179 35.63 11.58 -14.46
CA ALA A 179 36.54 11.53 -15.62
C ALA A 179 37.87 10.82 -15.31
N THR A 180 38.25 10.74 -14.05
CA THR A 180 39.45 10.01 -13.61
C THR A 180 39.21 8.51 -13.34
N ILE A 181 37.93 8.08 -13.35
CA ILE A 181 37.50 6.72 -13.03
C ILE A 181 36.88 6.09 -14.27
N TYR A 182 37.28 4.84 -14.59
CA TYR A 182 36.68 4.08 -15.68
C TYR A 182 35.29 3.57 -15.33
N ILE A 183 34.26 4.48 -15.35
CA ILE A 183 32.86 4.13 -15.03
C ILE A 183 32.33 2.99 -15.88
N GLU A 184 32.76 2.87 -17.12
CA GLU A 184 32.40 1.76 -18.02
C GLU A 184 32.77 0.39 -17.48
N LYS A 185 33.77 0.31 -16.57
CA LYS A 185 34.19 -0.93 -15.91
C LYS A 185 33.50 -1.17 -14.56
N MET A 186 32.71 -0.21 -14.10
CA MET A 186 32.01 -0.33 -12.82
C MET A 186 30.65 -1.00 -12.99
N THR A 187 30.30 -1.84 -12.02
CA THR A 187 28.91 -2.32 -11.93
C THR A 187 27.97 -1.19 -11.51
N PRO A 188 26.68 -1.24 -11.88
CA PRO A 188 25.72 -0.22 -11.44
C PRO A 188 25.70 -0.01 -9.92
N ALA A 189 25.86 -1.08 -9.12
CA ALA A 189 25.97 -0.98 -7.66
C ALA A 189 27.20 -0.18 -7.20
N GLN A 190 28.34 -0.32 -7.90
CA GLN A 190 29.55 0.45 -7.60
C GLN A 190 29.37 1.93 -7.97
N VAL A 191 28.68 2.21 -9.08
CA VAL A 191 28.35 3.58 -9.49
C VAL A 191 27.41 4.24 -8.47
N ILE A 192 26.39 3.54 -7.98
CA ILE A 192 25.49 4.05 -6.92
C ILE A 192 26.28 4.38 -5.65
N ASN A 193 27.20 3.50 -5.24
CA ASN A 193 28.06 3.76 -4.08
C ASN A 193 28.98 4.99 -4.28
N TYR A 194 29.51 5.15 -5.50
CA TYR A 194 30.33 6.30 -5.83
C TYR A 194 29.52 7.60 -5.76
N ILE A 195 28.33 7.63 -6.35
CA ILE A 195 27.41 8.78 -6.26
C ILE A 195 27.14 9.09 -4.80
N TYR A 196 26.67 8.11 -4.01
CA TYR A 196 26.32 8.30 -2.60
C TYR A 196 27.45 8.92 -1.80
N ARG A 197 28.69 8.42 -1.92
CA ARG A 197 29.84 8.94 -1.18
C ARG A 197 30.15 10.41 -1.49
N ASN A 198 29.91 10.85 -2.72
CA ASN A 198 30.18 12.24 -3.13
C ASN A 198 29.06 13.21 -2.72
N VAL A 199 27.84 12.72 -2.46
CA VAL A 199 26.68 13.57 -2.16
C VAL A 199 26.05 13.28 -0.80
N GLU A 200 26.69 12.44 0.01
CA GLU A 200 26.17 11.99 1.31
C GLU A 200 25.73 13.18 2.20
N LYS A 201 26.48 14.28 2.21
CA LYS A 201 26.15 15.48 3.00
C LYS A 201 24.79 16.09 2.62
N ASN A 202 24.40 16.01 1.34
CA ASN A 202 23.14 16.55 0.84
C ASN A 202 21.94 15.67 1.27
N ILE A 203 22.20 14.40 1.58
CA ILE A 203 21.20 13.43 2.03
C ILE A 203 21.07 13.46 3.57
N ILE A 204 22.18 13.57 4.29
CA ILE A 204 22.21 13.51 5.77
C ILE A 204 21.33 14.59 6.42
N GLY A 205 21.24 15.78 5.83
CA GLY A 205 20.43 16.89 6.34
C GLY A 205 18.92 16.76 6.13
N ARG A 206 18.45 15.69 5.50
CA ARG A 206 17.01 15.49 5.18
C ARG A 206 16.31 14.67 6.26
N ASP A 207 15.05 15.02 6.55
CA ASP A 207 14.24 14.31 7.55
C ASP A 207 14.02 12.85 7.18
N ASN A 208 13.87 12.55 5.85
CA ASN A 208 13.65 11.19 5.34
C ASN A 208 14.95 10.45 4.94
N LYS A 209 16.13 10.88 5.40
CA LYS A 209 17.44 10.31 5.01
C LYS A 209 17.51 8.79 5.16
N ARG A 210 16.92 8.23 6.22
CA ARG A 210 16.94 6.79 6.48
C ARG A 210 16.23 6.02 5.35
N GLN A 211 15.08 6.51 4.89
CA GLN A 211 14.33 5.91 3.79
C GLN A 211 15.09 6.03 2.46
N ILE A 212 15.67 7.19 2.18
CA ILE A 212 16.51 7.38 0.97
C ILE A 212 17.64 6.35 0.92
N ILE A 213 18.36 6.18 2.04
CA ILE A 213 19.45 5.20 2.13
C ILE A 213 18.94 3.76 1.95
N ALA A 214 17.81 3.42 2.55
CA ALA A 214 17.18 2.11 2.42
C ALA A 214 16.78 1.82 0.97
N ASN A 215 16.16 2.79 0.29
CA ASN A 215 15.78 2.67 -1.11
C ASN A 215 16.98 2.52 -2.04
N LEU A 216 18.05 3.28 -1.82
CA LEU A 216 19.31 3.12 -2.55
C LEU A 216 19.96 1.76 -2.29
N ASN A 217 19.89 1.24 -1.06
CA ASN A 217 20.40 -0.11 -0.75
C ASN A 217 19.57 -1.17 -1.47
N LYS A 218 18.25 -1.02 -1.54
CA LYS A 218 17.38 -1.93 -2.27
C LYS A 218 17.68 -1.93 -3.76
N ILE A 219 17.84 -0.77 -4.39
CA ILE A 219 18.29 -0.68 -5.79
C ILE A 219 19.64 -1.39 -5.99
N LYS A 220 20.59 -1.23 -5.07
CA LYS A 220 21.87 -1.96 -5.13
C LYS A 220 21.71 -3.49 -5.02
N GLN A 221 20.77 -3.98 -4.23
CA GLN A 221 20.44 -5.40 -4.16
C GLN A 221 19.87 -5.90 -5.50
N ILE A 222 18.93 -5.15 -6.07
CA ILE A 222 18.34 -5.44 -7.38
C ILE A 222 19.45 -5.52 -8.45
N THR A 223 20.38 -4.54 -8.50
CA THR A 223 21.48 -4.59 -9.47
C THR A 223 22.37 -5.82 -9.32
N ARG A 224 22.58 -6.31 -8.09
CA ARG A 224 23.38 -7.52 -7.84
C ARG A 224 22.69 -8.78 -8.35
N GLN A 225 21.37 -8.88 -8.24
CA GLN A 225 20.61 -10.01 -8.77
C GLN A 225 20.68 -10.07 -10.30
N PHE A 226 20.71 -8.93 -10.97
CA PHE A 226 20.89 -8.84 -12.41
C PHE A 226 22.33 -9.23 -12.85
N ASN A 227 23.35 -8.81 -12.10
CA ASN A 227 24.76 -9.09 -12.43
C ASN A 227 25.11 -10.60 -12.43
N ILE A 228 24.34 -11.44 -11.72
CA ILE A 228 24.55 -12.89 -11.68
C ILE A 228 24.10 -13.54 -12.99
N LYS A 229 23.18 -12.95 -13.73
CA LYS A 229 22.56 -13.56 -14.91
C LYS A 229 23.14 -13.10 -16.26
N GLU A 230 23.67 -11.87 -16.32
CA GLU A 230 24.22 -11.29 -17.57
C GLU A 230 25.30 -10.25 -17.25
N ASN A 231 26.24 -9.99 -18.19
CA ASN A 231 27.19 -8.87 -18.12
C ASN A 231 26.42 -7.54 -18.23
N PHE A 232 25.90 -7.04 -17.11
CA PHE A 232 25.04 -5.86 -17.05
C PHE A 232 25.90 -4.59 -17.03
N SER A 233 25.88 -3.86 -18.14
CA SER A 233 26.47 -2.51 -18.21
C SER A 233 25.58 -1.48 -17.51
N LEU A 234 26.16 -0.33 -17.11
CA LEU A 234 25.39 0.80 -16.57
C LEU A 234 24.26 1.23 -17.53
N GLU A 235 24.52 1.21 -18.85
CA GLU A 235 23.54 1.55 -19.88
C GLU A 235 22.32 0.61 -19.85
N LYS A 236 22.55 -0.68 -19.87
CA LYS A 236 21.44 -1.68 -19.80
C LYS A 236 20.63 -1.53 -18.53
N PHE A 237 21.32 -1.31 -17.39
CA PHE A 237 20.64 -1.10 -16.12
C PHE A 237 19.82 0.20 -16.14
N ASN A 238 20.36 1.29 -16.68
CA ASN A 238 19.68 2.57 -16.76
C ASN A 238 18.44 2.50 -17.66
N ASN A 239 18.52 1.81 -18.79
CA ASN A 239 17.37 1.59 -19.68
C ASN A 239 16.27 0.76 -18.99
N TRP A 240 16.67 -0.28 -18.28
CA TRP A 240 15.75 -1.08 -17.47
C TRP A 240 15.11 -0.23 -16.35
N LEU A 241 15.91 0.56 -15.61
CA LEU A 241 15.39 1.43 -14.54
C LEU A 241 14.40 2.44 -15.09
N GLY A 242 14.70 3.07 -16.23
CA GLY A 242 13.78 3.95 -16.94
C GLY A 242 12.45 3.24 -17.27
N SER A 243 12.51 2.01 -17.79
CA SER A 243 11.29 1.24 -18.09
C SER A 243 10.46 0.94 -16.83
N MET A 244 11.09 0.68 -15.67
CA MET A 244 10.39 0.48 -14.39
C MET A 244 9.72 1.76 -13.91
N ILE A 245 10.40 2.92 -14.02
CA ILE A 245 9.85 4.22 -13.66
C ILE A 245 8.60 4.54 -14.51
N TYR A 246 8.65 4.29 -15.82
CA TYR A 246 7.52 4.61 -16.71
C TYR A 246 6.38 3.58 -16.69
N SER A 247 6.63 2.33 -16.32
CA SER A 247 5.62 1.27 -16.34
C SER A 247 4.81 1.13 -15.04
N HIS A 248 5.05 2.00 -14.05
CA HIS A 248 4.40 1.95 -12.74
C HIS A 248 4.45 0.54 -12.09
N ASN A 249 5.60 -0.11 -12.16
CA ASN A 249 5.79 -1.40 -11.51
C ASN A 249 5.86 -1.23 -9.99
N ASP A 250 5.05 -2.01 -9.28
CA ASP A 250 4.95 -2.02 -7.82
C ASP A 250 6.13 -2.80 -7.20
N GLU A 251 7.30 -2.19 -7.05
CA GLU A 251 8.37 -2.72 -6.21
C GLU A 251 8.33 -2.04 -4.84
N THR A 252 8.46 -2.83 -3.78
CA THR A 252 8.41 -2.31 -2.41
C THR A 252 9.60 -1.42 -2.10
N LEU A 253 9.41 -0.43 -1.24
CA LEU A 253 10.51 0.39 -0.71
C LEU A 253 11.56 -0.46 -0.01
N GLY A 254 12.77 0.09 0.15
CA GLY A 254 13.83 -0.52 0.94
C GLY A 254 13.47 -0.56 2.42
N ASP A 255 13.61 -1.74 3.03
CA ASP A 255 13.46 -1.88 4.47
C ASP A 255 14.71 -1.32 5.15
N PHE A 256 14.51 -0.45 6.13
CA PHE A 256 15.58 -0.12 7.05
C PHE A 256 15.35 -0.84 8.37
N ILE A 257 16.39 -1.50 8.86
CA ILE A 257 16.38 -2.19 10.14
C ILE A 257 16.31 -1.10 11.22
N PHE A 258 15.16 -1.01 11.89
CA PHE A 258 15.03 -0.21 13.08
C PHE A 258 15.42 -1.07 14.28
N ASP A 259 16.41 -0.64 15.03
CA ASP A 259 16.66 -1.14 16.39
C ASP A 259 15.64 -0.59 17.40
N GLU A 260 14.76 0.32 16.95
CA GLU A 260 13.78 1.00 17.80
C GLU A 260 12.41 0.32 17.69
N GLU A 261 11.76 0.18 18.82
CA GLU A 261 10.36 -0.26 18.93
C GLU A 261 9.43 0.79 18.33
N ASN A 262 8.77 0.49 17.23
CA ASN A 262 7.90 1.40 16.50
C ASN A 262 6.51 0.83 16.25
N VAL A 263 5.49 1.69 16.33
CA VAL A 263 4.15 1.45 15.79
C VAL A 263 4.26 1.32 14.27
N THR A 264 3.67 0.29 13.71
CA THR A 264 3.76 0.02 12.27
C THR A 264 2.53 0.55 11.54
N LEU A 265 2.72 1.46 10.61
CA LEU A 265 1.68 1.93 9.68
C LEU A 265 1.86 1.23 8.33
N MET A 266 0.81 0.61 7.80
CA MET A 266 0.87 -0.06 6.49
C MET A 266 -0.51 -0.14 5.83
N THR A 267 -0.53 -0.48 4.55
CA THR A 267 -1.81 -0.78 3.88
C THR A 267 -2.29 -2.19 4.20
N ILE A 268 -3.62 -2.38 4.13
CA ILE A 268 -4.25 -3.71 4.33
C ILE A 268 -3.68 -4.74 3.35
N HIS A 269 -3.37 -4.33 2.12
CA HIS A 269 -2.76 -5.23 1.11
C HIS A 269 -1.39 -5.75 1.56
N LYS A 270 -0.57 -4.90 2.14
CA LYS A 270 0.73 -5.28 2.68
C LYS A 270 0.65 -6.14 3.93
N ALA A 271 -0.39 -5.93 4.72
CA ALA A 271 -0.66 -6.75 5.89
C ALA A 271 -1.08 -8.19 5.55
N LYS A 272 -1.33 -8.49 4.25
CA LYS A 272 -1.70 -9.84 3.83
C LYS A 272 -0.55 -10.83 4.12
N GLY A 273 -0.82 -11.85 4.93
CA GLY A 273 0.18 -12.81 5.38
C GLY A 273 0.85 -12.44 6.71
N LEU A 274 0.77 -11.18 7.14
CA LEU A 274 1.27 -10.74 8.44
C LEU A 274 0.19 -10.86 9.52
N GLU A 275 0.60 -10.71 10.79
CA GLU A 275 -0.29 -10.74 11.95
C GLU A 275 0.30 -9.88 13.07
N PHE A 276 -0.56 -9.19 13.83
CA PHE A 276 -0.16 -8.28 14.88
C PHE A 276 -1.00 -8.51 16.14
N PRO A 277 -0.42 -8.39 17.35
CA PRO A 277 -1.18 -8.47 18.59
C PRO A 277 -2.34 -7.46 18.62
N ILE A 278 -2.07 -6.20 18.27
CA ILE A 278 -3.03 -5.10 18.28
C ILE A 278 -3.11 -4.51 16.87
N VAL A 279 -4.32 -4.45 16.32
CA VAL A 279 -4.58 -3.82 15.03
C VAL A 279 -5.56 -2.68 15.20
N ILE A 280 -5.23 -1.53 14.62
CA ILE A 280 -6.09 -0.34 14.54
C ILE A 280 -6.48 -0.15 13.08
N LEU A 281 -7.79 -0.04 12.83
CA LEU A 281 -8.35 0.25 11.50
C LEU A 281 -9.04 1.61 11.51
N PRO A 282 -8.38 2.68 11.08
CA PRO A 282 -8.98 4.00 10.94
C PRO A 282 -9.65 4.19 9.57
N GLU A 283 -10.26 5.37 9.37
CA GLU A 283 -10.86 5.82 8.11
C GLU A 283 -11.97 4.87 7.59
N LEU A 284 -12.71 4.25 8.52
CA LEU A 284 -13.76 3.28 8.19
C LEU A 284 -14.99 3.91 7.54
N ASP A 285 -15.20 5.22 7.70
CA ASP A 285 -16.30 5.98 7.13
C ASP A 285 -16.06 6.41 5.68
N ARG A 286 -14.87 6.17 5.13
CA ARG A 286 -14.52 6.57 3.76
C ARG A 286 -15.35 5.82 2.73
N PRO A 287 -15.98 6.54 1.79
CA PRO A 287 -16.80 5.92 0.77
C PRO A 287 -15.96 5.10 -0.24
N TYR A 288 -16.43 3.92 -0.56
CA TYR A 288 -15.83 3.06 -1.60
C TYR A 288 -16.60 3.08 -2.92
N GLY A 289 -17.80 3.67 -2.94
CA GLY A 289 -18.70 3.62 -4.10
C GLY A 289 -18.79 4.90 -4.92
N GLU A 290 -18.51 6.07 -4.33
CA GLU A 290 -18.64 7.35 -5.04
C GLU A 290 -17.60 7.57 -6.14
N SER A 291 -16.47 6.86 -6.08
CA SER A 291 -15.41 6.90 -7.08
C SER A 291 -15.42 5.72 -8.05
N ILE A 292 -16.43 4.85 -8.04
CA ILE A 292 -16.61 3.90 -9.15
C ILE A 292 -17.08 4.73 -10.34
N LEU A 293 -16.11 5.34 -11.03
CA LEU A 293 -16.32 5.91 -12.34
C LEU A 293 -16.85 4.77 -13.19
N GLU A 294 -18.09 4.90 -13.65
CA GLU A 294 -18.63 3.94 -14.62
C GLU A 294 -17.71 3.96 -15.83
N PRO A 295 -16.95 2.90 -16.07
CA PRO A 295 -15.99 2.92 -17.17
C PRO A 295 -16.75 3.05 -18.47
N PRO A 296 -16.26 3.87 -19.41
CA PRO A 296 -16.93 4.06 -20.69
C PRO A 296 -17.01 2.76 -21.51
N VAL A 297 -16.16 1.78 -21.22
CA VAL A 297 -16.14 0.45 -21.85
C VAL A 297 -15.97 -0.59 -20.76
N ILE A 298 -16.80 -1.63 -20.79
CA ILE A 298 -16.76 -2.78 -19.86
C ILE A 298 -16.74 -4.07 -20.68
N TYR A 299 -15.89 -5.01 -20.29
CA TYR A 299 -15.94 -6.36 -20.81
C TYR A 299 -16.90 -7.21 -19.97
N ASN A 300 -17.88 -7.81 -20.62
CA ASN A 300 -18.79 -8.79 -20.04
C ASN A 300 -18.50 -10.15 -20.69
N GLU A 301 -18.46 -11.22 -19.90
CA GLU A 301 -18.12 -12.56 -20.40
C GLU A 301 -19.18 -13.13 -21.36
N ASP A 302 -20.45 -12.77 -21.17
CA ASP A 302 -21.56 -13.29 -21.93
C ASP A 302 -21.83 -12.49 -23.22
N THR A 303 -21.65 -11.17 -23.16
CA THR A 303 -22.03 -10.24 -24.25
C THR A 303 -20.84 -9.57 -24.94
N GLY A 304 -19.61 -9.70 -24.39
CA GLY A 304 -18.41 -9.10 -24.94
C GLY A 304 -18.17 -7.68 -24.44
N LEU A 305 -17.77 -6.78 -25.34
CA LEU A 305 -17.50 -5.38 -25.01
C LEU A 305 -18.78 -4.56 -24.97
N GLU A 306 -19.10 -4.03 -23.81
CA GLU A 306 -20.22 -3.11 -23.59
C GLU A 306 -19.70 -1.69 -23.39
N PHE A 307 -20.43 -0.69 -23.90
CA PHE A 307 -19.96 0.69 -23.87
C PHE A 307 -21.06 1.70 -23.56
N ASN A 308 -20.64 2.80 -22.93
CA ASN A 308 -21.42 3.99 -22.69
C ASN A 308 -20.63 5.20 -23.21
N TYR A 309 -20.98 5.66 -24.41
CA TYR A 309 -20.30 6.75 -25.07
C TYR A 309 -21.15 8.01 -25.08
N LYS A 310 -20.69 9.08 -24.43
CA LYS A 310 -21.28 10.42 -24.54
C LYS A 310 -20.67 11.11 -25.73
N LYS A 311 -21.44 11.39 -26.80
CA LYS A 311 -20.95 12.16 -27.94
C LYS A 311 -20.56 13.58 -27.50
N HIS A 312 -19.31 13.97 -27.78
CA HIS A 312 -18.75 15.26 -27.39
C HIS A 312 -19.43 16.48 -28.05
N PHE A 313 -20.16 16.29 -29.15
CA PHE A 313 -20.77 17.38 -29.93
C PHE A 313 -22.22 17.66 -29.58
N ASP A 314 -22.91 16.76 -28.89
CA ASP A 314 -24.24 16.98 -28.40
C ASP A 314 -24.35 16.33 -26.99
N LYS A 315 -24.41 17.19 -25.95
CA LYS A 315 -24.46 16.77 -24.54
C LYS A 315 -25.68 15.89 -24.21
N ASN A 316 -26.64 15.82 -25.09
CA ASN A 316 -27.89 15.08 -24.90
C ASN A 316 -27.90 13.71 -25.58
N ILE A 317 -26.91 13.37 -26.38
CA ILE A 317 -26.85 12.06 -27.06
C ILE A 317 -25.88 11.16 -26.33
N THR A 318 -26.41 10.21 -25.57
CA THR A 318 -25.65 9.10 -24.97
C THR A 318 -25.92 7.86 -25.83
N CYS A 319 -24.86 7.28 -26.40
CA CYS A 319 -24.95 5.99 -27.06
C CYS A 319 -24.54 4.91 -26.04
N VAL A 320 -25.45 4.06 -25.65
CA VAL A 320 -25.26 3.00 -24.66
C VAL A 320 -25.59 1.67 -25.33
N SER A 321 -24.70 0.69 -25.21
CA SER A 321 -24.97 -0.65 -25.68
C SER A 321 -26.07 -1.34 -24.83
N GLU A 322 -26.82 -2.26 -25.41
CA GLU A 322 -27.98 -2.91 -24.76
C GLU A 322 -27.56 -3.64 -23.46
N GLY A 323 -26.39 -4.25 -23.42
CA GLY A 323 -25.86 -4.99 -22.26
C GLY A 323 -25.19 -4.14 -21.19
N TYR A 324 -24.92 -2.85 -21.46
CA TYR A 324 -24.10 -2.01 -20.56
C TYR A 324 -24.69 -1.88 -19.15
N GLU A 325 -25.99 -1.73 -19.00
CA GLU A 325 -26.62 -1.61 -17.66
C GLU A 325 -26.42 -2.87 -16.81
N ASN A 326 -26.46 -4.04 -17.43
CA ASN A 326 -26.22 -5.31 -16.73
C ASN A 326 -24.73 -5.48 -16.42
N ALA A 327 -23.87 -5.12 -17.37
CA ALA A 327 -22.41 -5.16 -17.19
C ALA A 327 -21.97 -4.23 -16.04
N ILE A 328 -22.51 -3.00 -15.93
CA ILE A 328 -22.17 -2.07 -14.84
C ILE A 328 -22.69 -2.55 -13.48
N LYS A 329 -23.87 -3.19 -13.42
CA LYS A 329 -24.37 -3.80 -12.18
C LYS A 329 -23.45 -4.91 -11.69
N GLN A 330 -23.02 -5.78 -12.59
CA GLN A 330 -22.06 -6.84 -12.25
C GLN A 330 -20.71 -6.28 -11.84
N TYR A 331 -20.19 -5.29 -12.56
CA TYR A 331 -18.95 -4.60 -12.23
C TYR A 331 -18.98 -3.99 -10.82
N LYS A 332 -20.09 -3.29 -10.48
CA LYS A 332 -20.28 -2.74 -9.13
C LYS A 332 -20.34 -3.84 -8.08
N LYS A 333 -21.04 -4.92 -8.35
CA LYS A 333 -21.14 -6.08 -7.44
C LYS A 333 -19.77 -6.72 -7.19
N ASP A 334 -18.96 -6.88 -8.21
CA ASP A 334 -17.64 -7.46 -8.13
C ASP A 334 -16.69 -6.54 -7.36
N HIS A 335 -16.75 -5.23 -7.61
CA HIS A 335 -15.98 -4.23 -6.90
C HIS A 335 -16.29 -4.22 -5.40
N PHE A 336 -17.56 -4.18 -5.01
CA PHE A 336 -17.93 -4.24 -3.60
C PHE A 336 -17.55 -5.58 -2.94
N SER A 337 -17.63 -6.67 -3.69
CA SER A 337 -17.18 -7.97 -3.21
C SER A 337 -15.68 -8.00 -2.94
N GLU A 338 -14.89 -7.29 -3.76
CA GLU A 338 -13.44 -7.14 -3.52
C GLU A 338 -13.15 -6.27 -2.29
N GLU A 339 -13.86 -5.15 -2.10
CA GLU A 339 -13.73 -4.33 -0.90
C GLU A 339 -14.10 -5.11 0.38
N LEU A 340 -15.11 -5.98 0.32
CA LEU A 340 -15.44 -6.88 1.43
C LEU A 340 -14.34 -7.91 1.72
N ARG A 341 -13.63 -8.42 0.68
CA ARG A 341 -12.45 -9.28 0.88
C ARG A 341 -11.32 -8.52 1.56
N VAL A 342 -11.11 -7.25 1.17
CA VAL A 342 -10.11 -6.39 1.81
C VAL A 342 -10.45 -6.16 3.28
N LEU A 343 -11.73 -5.88 3.59
CA LEU A 343 -12.19 -5.76 4.98
C LEU A 343 -11.96 -7.06 5.76
N TYR A 344 -12.32 -8.21 5.18
CA TYR A 344 -12.08 -9.52 5.81
C TYR A 344 -10.60 -9.74 6.13
N VAL A 345 -9.71 -9.43 5.17
CA VAL A 345 -8.26 -9.49 5.40
C VAL A 345 -7.87 -8.59 6.56
N ALA A 346 -8.33 -7.34 6.61
CA ALA A 346 -7.99 -6.40 7.67
C ALA A 346 -8.41 -6.90 9.05
N LEU A 347 -9.68 -7.30 9.21
CA LEU A 347 -10.23 -7.78 10.48
C LEU A 347 -9.52 -9.04 10.99
N THR A 348 -9.01 -9.89 10.09
CA THR A 348 -8.30 -11.13 10.43
C THR A 348 -6.80 -10.95 10.68
N ARG A 349 -6.28 -9.72 10.73
CA ARG A 349 -4.85 -9.48 11.05
C ARG A 349 -4.57 -9.40 12.54
N ALA A 350 -5.58 -9.07 13.34
CA ALA A 350 -5.46 -8.98 14.79
C ALA A 350 -5.38 -10.36 15.47
N LYS A 351 -4.50 -10.48 16.46
CA LYS A 351 -4.35 -11.68 17.31
C LYS A 351 -5.12 -11.53 18.62
N GLU A 352 -4.95 -10.40 19.29
CA GLU A 352 -5.39 -10.14 20.65
C GLU A 352 -6.44 -9.04 20.71
N LYS A 353 -6.22 -7.91 20.05
CA LYS A 353 -7.09 -6.73 20.09
C LYS A 353 -7.27 -6.07 18.75
N LEU A 354 -8.51 -5.71 18.44
CA LEU A 354 -8.90 -4.97 17.23
C LEU A 354 -9.61 -3.67 17.62
N ILE A 355 -9.06 -2.57 17.15
CA ILE A 355 -9.62 -1.23 17.36
C ILE A 355 -10.13 -0.70 16.03
N LEU A 356 -11.39 -0.35 15.99
CA LEU A 356 -12.04 0.25 14.85
C LEU A 356 -12.22 1.75 15.10
N VAL A 357 -11.77 2.59 14.17
CA VAL A 357 -11.94 4.04 14.27
C VAL A 357 -12.82 4.53 13.13
N GLY A 358 -13.86 5.24 13.47
CA GLY A 358 -14.81 5.78 12.50
C GLY A 358 -15.42 7.08 12.97
N SER A 359 -16.22 7.72 12.10
CA SER A 359 -16.86 9.00 12.38
C SER A 359 -18.31 8.85 12.82
N LYS A 360 -18.76 9.75 13.71
CA LYS A 360 -20.18 9.91 14.06
C LYS A 360 -21.00 10.46 12.89
N ASP A 361 -20.36 11.23 12.00
CA ASP A 361 -20.99 11.90 10.87
C ASP A 361 -21.19 10.98 9.66
N CYS A 362 -20.75 9.71 9.74
CA CYS A 362 -20.90 8.74 8.65
C CYS A 362 -22.39 8.50 8.33
N GLN A 363 -22.79 8.87 7.12
CA GLN A 363 -24.17 8.68 6.64
C GLN A 363 -24.43 7.22 6.32
N LYS A 364 -25.60 6.69 6.75
CA LYS A 364 -25.98 5.28 6.52
C LYS A 364 -26.10 4.90 5.04
N SER A 365 -26.31 5.86 4.16
CA SER A 365 -26.42 5.64 2.70
C SER A 365 -25.07 5.41 2.02
N ILE A 366 -23.95 5.71 2.69
CA ILE A 366 -22.61 5.61 2.13
C ILE A 366 -22.12 4.17 2.21
N MET A 367 -21.61 3.62 1.09
CA MET A 367 -20.94 2.32 1.05
C MET A 367 -19.52 2.47 1.60
N CYS A 368 -19.33 2.08 2.86
CA CYS A 368 -18.05 2.17 3.57
C CYS A 368 -17.91 1.02 4.57
N PHE A 369 -16.69 0.76 5.06
CA PHE A 369 -16.43 -0.30 6.04
C PHE A 369 -17.22 -0.09 7.33
N GLN A 370 -17.35 1.16 7.79
CA GLN A 370 -18.09 1.48 9.00
C GLN A 370 -19.55 1.00 8.93
N ASN A 371 -20.21 1.21 7.81
CA ASN A 371 -21.61 0.83 7.65
C ASN A 371 -21.77 -0.70 7.50
N TRP A 372 -20.82 -1.37 6.86
CA TRP A 372 -20.81 -2.84 6.78
C TRP A 372 -20.59 -3.53 8.13
N ILE A 373 -19.78 -2.93 9.00
CA ILE A 373 -19.53 -3.48 10.34
C ILE A 373 -20.70 -3.19 11.30
N LYS A 374 -21.37 -2.06 11.12
CA LYS A 374 -22.54 -1.68 11.94
C LYS A 374 -23.83 -2.39 11.54
N LEU A 375 -23.86 -3.04 10.36
CA LEU A 375 -25.01 -3.87 9.95
C LEU A 375 -25.22 -5.02 10.95
#